data_bbabe5b35320fd18ba03a4f91e8ce125
#
_entry.id   bbabe5b35320fd18ba03a4f91e8ce125
#
_cell.length_a   1.000
_cell.length_b   1.000
_cell.length_c   1.000
_cell.angle_alpha   90.00
_cell.angle_beta   90.00
_cell.angle_gamma   90.00
#
_symmetry.space_group_name_H-M   'P 1'
#
loop_
_entity.id
_entity.type
_entity.pdbx_description
1 polymer ?
#
loop_
_entity_poly.entity_id
_entity_poly.type
_entity_poly.pdbx_seq_one_letter_code
_entity_poly.pdbx_strand_id
1 'polypeptide(L)'
;MTIKLGIGSYAFAWSIGVPGYPLPDSPMRHQDFLQFAVDLGLHVAQIADNLPLHSLSDKERAALKAYADANQLAVEVGTRGIQPENVRPYLNIAHQFGSPILRVVVDSAGFEPDDDEVVAIVTNLLPEFEARN
;
A
#
# COMPACT_ATOMS: atom_id res chain seq x y z
N MET A 1 -1.63 25.90 -5.04
CA MET A 1 -1.57 24.42 -4.89
C MET A 1 -0.15 23.98 -5.17
N THR A 2 0.47 23.24 -4.27
CA THR A 2 1.82 22.69 -4.47
C THR A 2 1.70 21.23 -4.85
N ILE A 3 2.25 20.84 -5.99
CA ILE A 3 2.33 19.45 -6.41
C ILE A 3 3.45 18.78 -5.61
N LYS A 4 3.13 17.66 -4.96
CA LYS A 4 4.12 16.83 -4.28
C LYS A 4 4.55 15.70 -5.19
N LEU A 5 5.85 15.49 -5.31
CA LEU A 5 6.38 14.35 -6.06
C LEU A 5 6.44 13.13 -5.14
N GLY A 6 6.10 11.99 -5.72
CA GLY A 6 6.14 10.70 -5.04
C GLY A 6 6.60 9.58 -5.95
N ILE A 7 6.78 8.40 -5.36
CA ILE A 7 7.18 7.18 -6.06
C ILE A 7 6.36 5.99 -5.55
N GLY A 8 5.99 5.10 -6.45
CA GLY A 8 5.31 3.86 -6.12
C GLY A 8 6.26 2.66 -6.09
N SER A 9 5.97 1.68 -5.25
CA SER A 9 6.80 0.46 -5.11
C SER A 9 6.92 -0.34 -6.42
N TYR A 10 5.97 -0.21 -7.34
CA TYR A 10 6.08 -0.84 -8.66
C TYR A 10 7.22 -0.30 -9.54
N ALA A 11 7.76 0.88 -9.26
CA ALA A 11 8.97 1.38 -9.91
C ALA A 11 10.18 0.47 -9.63
N PHE A 12 10.12 -0.33 -8.58
CA PHE A 12 11.17 -1.25 -8.13
C PHE A 12 10.75 -2.71 -8.20
N ALA A 13 9.81 -3.07 -9.08
CA ALA A 13 9.29 -4.44 -9.17
C ALA A 13 10.39 -5.50 -9.25
N TRP A 14 11.40 -5.29 -10.08
CA TRP A 14 12.53 -6.22 -10.22
C TRP A 14 13.46 -6.24 -9.00
N SER A 15 13.59 -5.15 -8.28
CA SER A 15 14.40 -5.09 -7.05
C SER A 15 13.67 -5.72 -5.86
N ILE A 16 12.35 -5.69 -5.85
CA ILE A 16 11.49 -6.33 -4.83
C ILE A 16 11.37 -7.83 -5.12
N GLY A 17 11.08 -8.17 -6.35
CA GLY A 17 10.82 -9.52 -6.84
C GLY A 17 9.54 -9.58 -7.66
N VAL A 18 9.61 -10.21 -8.82
CA VAL A 18 8.48 -10.39 -9.73
C VAL A 18 7.99 -11.83 -9.64
N PRO A 19 6.70 -12.09 -9.38
CA PRO A 19 6.16 -13.46 -9.34
C PRO A 19 6.48 -14.24 -10.61
N GLY A 20 6.92 -15.49 -10.47
CA GLY A 20 7.30 -16.35 -11.58
C GLY A 20 8.75 -16.19 -12.07
N TYR A 21 9.51 -15.27 -11.48
CA TYR A 21 10.93 -15.07 -11.77
C TYR A 21 11.80 -15.32 -10.52
N PRO A 22 13.10 -15.63 -10.69
CA PRO A 22 14.02 -15.74 -9.55
C PRO A 22 14.05 -14.42 -8.74
N LEU A 23 14.09 -14.57 -7.42
CA LEU A 23 14.26 -13.40 -6.54
C LEU A 23 15.66 -12.79 -6.74
N PRO A 24 15.82 -11.48 -6.60
CA PRO A 24 17.12 -10.85 -6.56
C PRO A 24 17.91 -11.32 -5.33
N ASP A 25 19.24 -11.29 -5.40
CA ASP A 25 20.12 -11.72 -4.31
C ASP A 25 19.86 -10.96 -3.00
N SER A 26 19.49 -9.70 -3.11
CA SER A 26 19.13 -8.83 -1.99
C SER A 26 17.81 -8.09 -2.29
N PRO A 27 16.66 -8.70 -2.03
CA PRO A 27 15.36 -8.10 -2.34
C PRO A 27 15.15 -6.79 -1.56
N MET A 28 14.71 -5.75 -2.26
CA MET A 28 14.30 -4.48 -1.64
C MET A 28 13.14 -4.72 -0.68
N ARG A 29 13.26 -4.25 0.54
CA ARG A 29 12.23 -4.33 1.58
C ARG A 29 11.56 -2.97 1.81
N HIS A 30 10.54 -2.95 2.64
CA HIS A 30 9.77 -1.74 2.95
C HIS A 30 10.64 -0.57 3.43
N GLN A 31 11.58 -0.83 4.34
CA GLN A 31 12.49 0.20 4.85
C GLN A 31 13.42 0.73 3.75
N ASP A 32 13.94 -0.15 2.89
CA ASP A 32 14.83 0.23 1.78
C ASP A 32 14.10 1.13 0.79
N PHE A 33 12.83 0.79 0.49
CA PHE A 33 11.98 1.58 -0.39
C PHE A 33 11.72 2.99 0.16
N LEU A 34 11.36 3.12 1.45
CA LEU A 34 11.17 4.43 2.07
C LEU A 34 12.47 5.23 2.15
N GLN A 35 13.59 4.57 2.48
CA GLN A 35 14.91 5.22 2.48
C GLN A 35 15.23 5.79 1.10
N PHE A 36 14.98 5.03 0.04
CA PHE A 36 15.21 5.49 -1.32
C PHE A 36 14.36 6.73 -1.66
N ALA A 37 13.08 6.75 -1.26
CA ALA A 37 12.22 7.92 -1.45
C ALA A 37 12.75 9.16 -0.71
N VAL A 38 13.24 8.98 0.52
CA VAL A 38 13.88 10.04 1.32
C VAL A 38 15.15 10.56 0.64
N ASP A 39 16.01 9.66 0.20
CA ASP A 39 17.29 10.02 -0.45
C ASP A 39 17.09 10.81 -1.75
N LEU A 40 15.98 10.57 -2.45
CA LEU A 40 15.59 11.34 -3.62
C LEU A 40 14.87 12.66 -3.28
N GLY A 41 14.65 12.98 -2.01
CA GLY A 41 13.92 14.17 -1.59
C GLY A 41 12.44 14.16 -1.96
N LEU A 42 11.83 12.97 -2.08
CA LEU A 42 10.41 12.81 -2.40
C LEU A 42 9.54 13.02 -1.16
N HIS A 43 8.28 13.36 -1.38
CA HIS A 43 7.33 13.69 -0.31
C HIS A 43 6.25 12.63 -0.12
N VAL A 44 6.10 11.72 -1.09
CA VAL A 44 5.09 10.65 -1.06
C VAL A 44 5.72 9.34 -1.50
N ALA A 45 5.47 8.28 -0.75
CA ALA A 45 5.78 6.90 -1.12
C ALA A 45 4.49 6.08 -1.14
N GLN A 46 4.12 5.53 -2.29
CA GLN A 46 2.98 4.63 -2.42
C GLN A 46 3.45 3.19 -2.33
N ILE A 47 3.04 2.48 -1.27
CA ILE A 47 3.33 1.07 -1.07
C ILE A 47 2.14 0.26 -1.59
N ALA A 48 2.37 -0.49 -2.66
CA ALA A 48 1.37 -1.29 -3.34
C ALA A 48 1.45 -2.79 -2.97
N ASP A 49 0.65 -3.59 -3.65
CA ASP A 49 0.53 -5.03 -3.40
C ASP A 49 1.80 -5.85 -3.71
N ASN A 50 2.75 -5.32 -4.48
CA ASN A 50 4.05 -5.96 -4.69
C ASN A 50 5.01 -5.84 -3.49
N LEU A 51 4.68 -5.01 -2.50
CA LEU A 51 5.40 -4.84 -1.25
C LEU A 51 4.38 -4.81 -0.09
N PRO A 52 3.67 -5.92 0.18
CA PRO A 52 2.44 -5.93 0.96
C PRO A 52 2.67 -5.59 2.44
N LEU A 53 2.02 -4.53 2.92
CA LEU A 53 2.12 -4.07 4.32
C LEU A 53 1.55 -5.05 5.34
N HIS A 54 0.59 -5.90 4.94
CA HIS A 54 0.04 -6.92 5.84
C HIS A 54 1.03 -8.04 6.19
N SER A 55 2.11 -8.18 5.42
CA SER A 55 3.19 -9.13 5.74
C SER A 55 4.04 -8.70 6.94
N LEU A 56 3.97 -7.44 7.32
CA LEU A 56 4.65 -6.89 8.49
C LEU A 56 3.80 -7.05 9.76
N SER A 57 4.45 -7.28 10.88
CA SER A 57 3.81 -7.18 12.20
C SER A 57 3.40 -5.74 12.53
N ASP A 58 2.52 -5.56 13.50
CA ASP A 58 2.11 -4.22 13.97
C ASP A 58 3.30 -3.38 14.44
N LYS A 59 4.28 -4.02 15.09
CA LYS A 59 5.50 -3.36 15.55
C LYS A 59 6.37 -2.88 14.38
N GLU A 60 6.52 -3.69 13.35
CA GLU A 60 7.27 -3.32 12.15
C GLU A 60 6.59 -2.20 11.38
N ARG A 61 5.25 -2.25 11.23
CA ARG A 61 4.49 -1.15 10.62
C ARG A 61 4.62 0.14 11.42
N ALA A 62 4.55 0.07 12.75
CA ALA A 62 4.72 1.24 13.61
C ALA A 62 6.12 1.86 13.46
N ALA A 63 7.16 1.03 13.38
CA ALA A 63 8.54 1.50 13.15
C ALA A 63 8.68 2.15 11.76
N LEU A 64 8.09 1.55 10.74
CA LEU A 64 8.09 2.08 9.38
C LEU A 64 7.36 3.43 9.30
N LYS A 65 6.22 3.55 9.96
CA LYS A 65 5.46 4.81 10.08
C LYS A 65 6.28 5.89 10.78
N ALA A 66 6.91 5.55 11.91
CA ALA A 66 7.76 6.49 12.65
C ALA A 66 8.93 7.01 11.80
N TYR A 67 9.53 6.13 10.99
CA TYR A 67 10.58 6.52 10.05
C TYR A 67 10.06 7.50 9.00
N ALA A 68 8.91 7.20 8.40
CA ALA A 68 8.28 8.07 7.41
C ALA A 68 7.96 9.46 7.99
N ASP A 69 7.37 9.51 9.18
CA ASP A 69 7.04 10.77 9.86
C ASP A 69 8.27 11.61 10.18
N ALA A 70 9.33 10.98 10.70
CA ALA A 70 10.59 11.67 11.01
C ALA A 70 11.24 12.31 9.77
N ASN A 71 10.97 11.76 8.58
CA ASN A 71 11.47 12.25 7.30
C ASN A 71 10.44 13.05 6.49
N GLN A 72 9.28 13.37 7.07
CA GLN A 72 8.19 14.12 6.40
C GLN A 72 7.72 13.45 5.09
N LEU A 73 7.79 12.13 5.03
CA LEU A 73 7.37 11.32 3.91
C LEU A 73 5.95 10.77 4.15
N ALA A 74 4.99 11.21 3.36
CA ALA A 74 3.65 10.65 3.40
C ALA A 74 3.64 9.25 2.76
N VAL A 75 3.00 8.29 3.42
CA VAL A 75 2.84 6.93 2.88
C VAL A 75 1.41 6.77 2.40
N GLU A 76 1.26 6.43 1.12
CA GLU A 76 -0.02 5.99 0.54
C GLU A 76 -0.07 4.47 0.50
N VAL A 77 -1.21 3.92 0.89
CA VAL A 77 -1.39 2.47 1.04
C VAL A 77 -2.18 1.90 -0.13
N GLY A 78 -1.65 0.83 -0.71
CA GLY A 78 -2.31 0.09 -1.77
C GLY A 78 -2.35 -1.41 -1.52
N THR A 79 -3.33 -2.08 -2.11
CA THR A 79 -3.51 -3.54 -2.06
C THR A 79 -4.13 -4.06 -3.34
N ARG A 80 -4.20 -5.39 -3.48
CA ARG A 80 -4.88 -6.10 -4.57
C ARG A 80 -5.94 -7.02 -3.99
N GLY A 81 -7.12 -7.00 -4.63
CA GLY A 81 -8.31 -7.75 -4.23
C GLY A 81 -9.33 -6.89 -3.52
N ILE A 82 -10.50 -6.69 -4.16
CA ILE A 82 -11.61 -5.88 -3.61
C ILE A 82 -12.42 -6.62 -2.54
N GLN A 83 -12.18 -7.91 -2.33
CA GLN A 83 -12.93 -8.72 -1.37
C GLN A 83 -12.83 -8.12 0.04
N PRO A 84 -13.93 -8.07 0.81
CA PRO A 84 -13.99 -7.47 2.14
C PRO A 84 -12.93 -8.01 3.11
N GLU A 85 -12.60 -9.30 3.00
CA GLU A 85 -11.58 -9.98 3.82
C GLU A 85 -10.18 -9.39 3.63
N ASN A 86 -9.90 -8.86 2.43
CA ASN A 86 -8.66 -8.17 2.13
C ASN A 86 -8.75 -6.67 2.45
N VAL A 87 -9.85 -6.03 2.10
CA VAL A 87 -10.00 -4.56 2.23
C VAL A 87 -10.05 -4.14 3.70
N ARG A 88 -10.78 -4.86 4.57
CA ARG A 88 -10.91 -4.49 5.99
C ARG A 88 -9.58 -4.39 6.75
N PRO A 89 -8.67 -5.37 6.67
CA PRO A 89 -7.34 -5.22 7.26
C PRO A 89 -6.58 -4.01 6.72
N TYR A 90 -6.68 -3.76 5.41
CA TYR A 90 -6.00 -2.65 4.78
C TYR A 90 -6.58 -1.28 5.11
N LEU A 91 -7.87 -1.18 5.46
CA LEU A 91 -8.44 0.05 6.05
C LEU A 91 -7.76 0.40 7.37
N ASN A 92 -7.51 -0.60 8.22
CA ASN A 92 -6.80 -0.39 9.47
C ASN A 92 -5.34 0.00 9.23
N ILE A 93 -4.68 -0.62 8.26
CA ILE A 93 -3.30 -0.28 7.87
C ILE A 93 -3.23 1.14 7.32
N ALA A 94 -4.16 1.52 6.42
CA ALA A 94 -4.23 2.88 5.89
C ALA A 94 -4.42 3.91 7.01
N HIS A 95 -5.32 3.63 7.96
CA HIS A 95 -5.51 4.48 9.14
C HIS A 95 -4.22 4.57 9.99
N GLN A 96 -3.54 3.45 10.24
CA GLN A 96 -2.26 3.41 10.97
C GLN A 96 -1.20 4.29 10.33
N PHE A 97 -1.12 4.32 9.00
CA PHE A 97 -0.17 5.16 8.27
C PHE A 97 -0.65 6.61 8.06
N GLY A 98 -1.89 6.93 8.43
CA GLY A 98 -2.48 8.23 8.12
C GLY A 98 -2.62 8.45 6.61
N SER A 99 -2.78 7.38 5.84
CA SER A 99 -2.95 7.44 4.40
C SER A 99 -4.30 8.03 4.04
N PRO A 100 -4.36 9.10 3.23
CA PRO A 100 -5.64 9.72 2.84
C PRO A 100 -6.39 8.88 1.80
N ILE A 101 -5.74 7.91 1.21
CA ILE A 101 -6.31 7.01 0.20
C ILE A 101 -5.95 5.55 0.51
N LEU A 102 -6.85 4.64 0.14
CA LEU A 102 -6.55 3.24 0.00
C LEU A 102 -6.73 2.87 -1.48
N ARG A 103 -5.62 2.62 -2.18
CA ARG A 103 -5.67 2.18 -3.57
C ARG A 103 -5.90 0.67 -3.62
N VAL A 104 -6.94 0.24 -4.32
CA VAL A 104 -7.26 -1.18 -4.49
C VAL A 104 -7.24 -1.55 -5.96
N VAL A 105 -6.46 -2.56 -6.32
CA VAL A 105 -6.63 -3.26 -7.60
C VAL A 105 -7.77 -4.25 -7.41
N VAL A 106 -8.77 -4.19 -8.25
CA VAL A 106 -10.06 -4.88 -8.05
C VAL A 106 -9.91 -6.40 -8.06
N ASP A 107 -9.24 -6.93 -9.07
CA ASP A 107 -9.04 -8.36 -9.26
C ASP A 107 -7.96 -8.95 -8.34
N SER A 108 -8.09 -10.23 -8.06
CA SER A 108 -7.09 -11.04 -7.36
C SER A 108 -7.08 -12.46 -7.93
N ALA A 109 -6.10 -13.26 -7.52
CA ALA A 109 -6.01 -14.66 -7.98
C ALA A 109 -7.30 -15.43 -7.68
N GLY A 110 -7.96 -15.88 -8.74
CA GLY A 110 -9.21 -16.65 -8.66
C GLY A 110 -10.47 -15.82 -8.39
N PHE A 111 -10.39 -14.47 -8.41
CA PHE A 111 -11.53 -13.59 -8.26
C PHE A 111 -11.42 -12.39 -9.19
N GLU A 112 -12.26 -12.36 -10.20
CA GLU A 112 -12.37 -11.28 -11.19
C GLU A 112 -13.85 -10.83 -11.23
N PRO A 113 -14.26 -9.91 -10.31
CA PRO A 113 -15.66 -9.49 -10.22
C PRO A 113 -16.05 -8.63 -11.43
N ASP A 114 -17.32 -8.72 -11.81
CA ASP A 114 -17.90 -7.77 -12.74
C ASP A 114 -18.20 -6.41 -12.09
N ASP A 115 -18.60 -5.43 -12.88
CA ASP A 115 -18.86 -4.07 -12.43
C ASP A 115 -19.96 -3.99 -11.36
N ASP A 116 -21.01 -4.80 -11.49
CA ASP A 116 -22.13 -4.82 -10.52
C ASP A 116 -21.68 -5.42 -9.18
N GLU A 117 -20.86 -6.46 -9.22
CA GLU A 117 -20.26 -7.05 -8.02
C GLU A 117 -19.33 -6.06 -7.31
N VAL A 118 -18.51 -5.33 -8.07
CA VAL A 118 -17.64 -4.27 -7.52
C VAL A 118 -18.46 -3.19 -6.83
N VAL A 119 -19.51 -2.70 -7.48
CA VAL A 119 -20.41 -1.68 -6.91
C VAL A 119 -21.06 -2.19 -5.63
N ALA A 120 -21.53 -3.43 -5.61
CA ALA A 120 -22.16 -4.03 -4.43
C ALA A 120 -21.18 -4.14 -3.26
N ILE A 121 -19.95 -4.61 -3.52
CA ILE A 121 -18.90 -4.75 -2.49
C ILE A 121 -18.52 -3.37 -1.93
N VAL A 122 -18.25 -2.38 -2.78
CA VAL A 122 -17.87 -1.04 -2.34
C VAL A 122 -19.00 -0.40 -1.55
N THR A 123 -20.25 -0.50 -2.02
CA THR A 123 -21.43 0.03 -1.32
C THR A 123 -21.55 -0.53 0.10
N ASN A 124 -21.35 -1.84 0.24
CA ASN A 124 -21.40 -2.50 1.56
C ASN A 124 -20.26 -2.08 2.49
N LEU A 125 -19.10 -1.67 1.95
CA LEU A 125 -17.95 -1.23 2.72
C LEU A 125 -17.97 0.28 3.05
N LEU A 126 -18.79 1.09 2.39
CA LEU A 126 -18.85 2.55 2.60
C LEU A 126 -18.95 2.98 4.06
N PRO A 127 -19.83 2.37 4.91
CA PRO A 127 -19.92 2.77 6.31
C PRO A 127 -18.61 2.54 7.08
N GLU A 128 -17.83 1.52 6.69
CA GLU A 128 -16.52 1.24 7.31
C GLU A 128 -15.44 2.23 6.86
N PHE A 129 -15.52 2.71 5.62
CA PHE A 129 -14.65 3.77 5.12
C PHE A 129 -14.92 5.10 5.83
N GLU A 130 -16.20 5.48 5.94
CA GLU A 130 -16.64 6.70 6.60
C GLU A 130 -16.28 6.74 8.09
N ALA A 131 -16.36 5.60 8.77
CA ALA A 131 -16.03 5.49 10.20
C ALA A 131 -14.54 5.69 10.51
N ARG A 132 -13.67 5.67 9.50
CA ARG A 132 -12.21 5.81 9.66
C ARG A 132 -11.64 7.12 9.13
N ASN A 133 -12.48 8.03 8.69
CA ASN A 133 -12.09 9.38 8.27
C ASN A 133 -11.98 10.34 9.47
#